data_61e7621d6436c4254d587b53765f6444
#
_entry.id   61e7621d6436c4254d587b53765f6444
#
_cell.length_a   1.000
_cell.length_b   1.000
_cell.length_c   1.000
_cell.angle_alpha   90.00
_cell.angle_beta   90.00
_cell.angle_gamma   90.00
#
_symmetry.space_group_name_H-M   'P 1'
#
loop_
_entity.id
_entity.type
_entity.pdbx_description
1 polymer ?
#
loop_
_entity_poly.entity_id
_entity_poly.type
_entity_poly.pdbx_seq_one_letter_code
_entity_poly.pdbx_strand_id
1 'polypeptide(L)'
;MNNHQAPETETLAETDNFMAWRANEPDGETTYYLQLGRATINFFMEEWDELLASIAELKQAKANEEGMFAVSFDNVDVWMDNEDWAEFLQLLRDLEK
;
A
#
# COMPACT_ATOMS: atom_id res chain seq x y z
N MET A 1 11.40 7.79 -34.22
CA MET A 1 11.72 7.00 -33.06
C MET A 1 10.93 7.43 -31.85
N ASN A 2 10.48 6.47 -31.16
CA ASN A 2 9.66 6.72 -30.00
C ASN A 2 10.53 7.04 -28.77
N ASN A 3 10.32 8.21 -28.18
CA ASN A 3 11.06 8.62 -27.00
C ASN A 3 10.26 8.51 -25.73
N HIS A 4 9.13 7.83 -25.79
CA HIS A 4 8.35 7.62 -24.59
C HIS A 4 9.06 6.65 -23.68
N GLN A 5 9.39 7.11 -22.50
CA GLN A 5 9.86 6.24 -21.46
C GLN A 5 8.73 6.03 -20.48
N ALA A 6 8.20 4.83 -20.47
CA ALA A 6 7.28 4.47 -19.39
C ALA A 6 8.08 4.46 -18.09
N PRO A 7 7.47 4.85 -16.97
CA PRO A 7 8.13 4.70 -15.68
C PRO A 7 8.56 3.25 -15.48
N GLU A 8 9.75 3.05 -14.94
CA GLU A 8 10.16 1.72 -14.53
C GLU A 8 9.40 1.35 -13.29
N THR A 9 8.70 0.22 -13.34
CA THR A 9 7.92 -0.23 -12.21
C THR A 9 8.52 -1.49 -11.60
N GLU A 10 8.40 -1.61 -10.29
CA GLU A 10 8.85 -2.79 -9.57
C GLU A 10 7.78 -3.18 -8.57
N THR A 11 7.34 -4.43 -8.66
CA THR A 11 6.39 -4.97 -7.69
C THR A 11 7.14 -5.24 -6.39
N LEU A 12 6.66 -4.66 -5.30
CA LEU A 12 7.27 -4.80 -3.98
C LEU A 12 6.67 -5.95 -3.20
N ALA A 13 5.36 -6.14 -3.32
CA ALA A 13 4.63 -7.21 -2.67
C ALA A 13 3.31 -7.41 -3.35
N GLU A 14 2.78 -8.62 -3.31
CA GLU A 14 1.52 -8.95 -3.95
C GLU A 14 0.83 -10.08 -3.21
N THR A 15 -0.47 -9.93 -3.03
CA THR A 15 -1.36 -10.98 -2.52
C THR A 15 -2.46 -11.19 -3.56
N ASP A 16 -3.45 -12.03 -3.26
CA ASP A 16 -4.51 -12.35 -4.24
C ASP A 16 -5.29 -11.12 -4.70
N ASN A 17 -5.54 -10.17 -3.81
CA ASN A 17 -6.37 -9.00 -4.12
C ASN A 17 -5.65 -7.67 -3.96
N PHE A 18 -4.45 -7.65 -3.42
CA PHE A 18 -3.71 -6.44 -3.10
C PHE A 18 -2.33 -6.47 -3.71
N MET A 19 -1.80 -5.30 -4.01
CA MET A 19 -0.47 -5.18 -4.60
C MET A 19 0.18 -3.87 -4.16
N ALA A 20 1.47 -3.92 -3.96
CA ALA A 20 2.27 -2.72 -3.73
C ALA A 20 3.38 -2.68 -4.77
N TRP A 21 3.57 -1.54 -5.39
CA TRP A 21 4.66 -1.35 -6.34
C TRP A 21 5.21 0.07 -6.27
N ARG A 22 6.33 0.27 -6.91
CA ARG A 22 6.90 1.60 -7.05
C ARG A 22 7.16 1.87 -8.52
N ALA A 23 7.15 3.15 -8.86
CA ALA A 23 7.48 3.60 -10.19
C ALA A 23 8.60 4.65 -10.10
N ASN A 24 9.67 4.44 -10.85
CA ASN A 24 10.73 5.43 -10.98
C ASN A 24 10.37 6.31 -12.17
N GLU A 25 10.00 7.55 -11.87
CA GLU A 25 9.56 8.47 -12.90
C GLU A 25 10.75 9.01 -13.70
N PRO A 26 10.52 9.43 -14.96
CA PRO A 26 11.61 9.96 -15.78
C PRO A 26 12.31 11.19 -15.21
N ASP A 27 11.62 11.93 -14.33
CA ASP A 27 12.21 13.12 -13.69
C ASP A 27 13.07 12.78 -12.47
N GLY A 28 13.26 11.49 -12.18
CA GLY A 28 14.06 11.04 -11.06
C GLY A 28 13.32 10.85 -9.76
N GLU A 29 12.03 11.13 -9.73
CA GLU A 29 11.23 10.91 -8.55
C GLU A 29 10.71 9.49 -8.49
N THR A 30 10.46 8.99 -7.28
CA THR A 30 9.88 7.67 -7.07
C THR A 30 8.50 7.84 -6.45
N THR A 31 7.52 7.19 -7.06
CA THR A 31 6.16 7.16 -6.53
C THR A 31 5.84 5.73 -6.12
N TYR A 32 5.22 5.59 -4.97
CA TYR A 32 4.79 4.29 -4.45
C TYR A 32 3.29 4.16 -4.59
N TYR A 33 2.84 2.95 -4.85
CA TYR A 33 1.43 2.66 -5.08
C TYR A 33 1.01 1.49 -4.24
N LEU A 34 -0.20 1.59 -3.71
CA LEU A 34 -0.83 0.52 -2.95
C LEU A 34 -2.21 0.31 -3.55
N GLN A 35 -2.43 -0.86 -4.12
CA GLN A 35 -3.72 -1.22 -4.67
C GLN A 35 -4.42 -2.17 -3.70
N LEU A 36 -5.56 -1.74 -3.21
CA LEU A 36 -6.39 -2.51 -2.28
C LEU A 36 -7.72 -2.78 -2.95
N GLY A 37 -7.81 -3.91 -3.63
CA GLY A 37 -8.99 -4.23 -4.43
C GLY A 37 -9.10 -3.27 -5.61
N ARG A 38 -10.13 -2.45 -5.61
CA ARG A 38 -10.37 -1.49 -6.70
C ARG A 38 -9.76 -0.12 -6.47
N ALA A 39 -9.25 0.13 -5.27
CA ALA A 39 -8.68 1.42 -4.92
C ALA A 39 -7.18 1.39 -5.08
N THR A 40 -6.62 2.42 -5.71
CA THR A 40 -5.18 2.60 -5.81
C THR A 40 -4.81 3.90 -5.11
N ILE A 41 -3.87 3.82 -4.19
CA ILE A 41 -3.43 4.95 -3.38
C ILE A 41 -1.98 5.24 -3.73
N ASN A 42 -1.67 6.49 -4.02
CA ASN A 42 -0.33 6.93 -4.38
C ASN A 42 0.34 7.53 -3.15
N PHE A 43 1.63 7.27 -3.02
CA PHE A 43 2.43 7.77 -1.91
C PHE A 43 3.69 8.43 -2.43
N PHE A 44 4.04 9.57 -1.87
CA PHE A 44 5.41 10.07 -1.98
C PHE A 44 6.31 9.25 -1.05
N MET A 45 7.59 9.36 -1.23
CA MET A 45 8.54 8.57 -0.44
C MET A 45 8.34 8.77 1.06
N GLU A 46 8.12 10.00 1.49
CA GLU A 46 7.92 10.30 2.90
C GLU A 46 6.68 9.65 3.48
N GLU A 47 5.59 9.66 2.70
CA GLU A 47 4.34 9.01 3.10
C GLU A 47 4.49 7.50 3.14
N TRP A 48 5.25 6.94 2.19
CA TRP A 48 5.52 5.51 2.18
C TRP A 48 6.33 5.09 3.39
N ASP A 49 7.34 5.88 3.75
CA ASP A 49 8.14 5.62 4.94
C ASP A 49 7.28 5.67 6.21
N GLU A 50 6.31 6.58 6.27
CA GLU A 50 5.37 6.64 7.38
C GLU A 50 4.50 5.38 7.45
N LEU A 51 4.04 4.89 6.31
CA LEU A 51 3.29 3.64 6.27
C LEU A 51 4.12 2.49 6.83
N LEU A 52 5.35 2.35 6.36
CA LEU A 52 6.24 1.28 6.84
C LEU A 52 6.51 1.40 8.33
N ALA A 53 6.66 2.62 8.83
CA ALA A 53 6.88 2.85 10.25
C ALA A 53 5.65 2.50 11.10
N SER A 54 4.46 2.51 10.51
CA SER A 54 3.22 2.23 11.23
C SER A 54 2.84 0.75 11.24
N ILE A 55 3.60 -0.11 10.55
CA ILE A 55 3.22 -1.53 10.43
C ILE A 55 3.07 -2.20 11.78
N ALA A 56 3.97 -1.93 12.72
CA ALA A 56 3.91 -2.55 14.03
C ALA A 56 2.59 -2.22 14.75
N GLU A 57 2.12 -0.97 14.62
CA GLU A 57 0.86 -0.57 15.20
C GLU A 57 -0.33 -1.22 14.48
N LEU A 58 -0.25 -1.29 13.16
CA LEU A 58 -1.31 -1.90 12.36
C LEU A 58 -1.48 -3.38 12.70
N LYS A 59 -0.40 -4.08 12.98
CA LYS A 59 -0.48 -5.49 13.38
C LYS A 59 -1.22 -5.70 14.69
N GLN A 60 -1.33 -4.68 15.52
CA GLN A 60 -2.01 -4.75 16.81
C GLN A 60 -3.39 -4.13 16.79
N ALA A 61 -3.83 -3.63 15.64
CA ALA A 61 -5.13 -2.99 15.54
C ALA A 61 -6.25 -4.00 15.80
N LYS A 62 -7.32 -3.51 16.39
CA LYS A 62 -8.50 -4.31 16.71
C LYS A 62 -9.67 -3.84 15.90
N ALA A 63 -10.54 -4.78 15.54
CA ALA A 63 -11.77 -4.44 14.85
C ALA A 63 -12.68 -3.60 15.74
N ASN A 64 -13.52 -2.78 15.10
CA ASN A 64 -14.56 -2.06 15.82
C ASN A 64 -15.70 -3.02 16.18
N GLU A 65 -16.80 -2.46 16.72
CA GLU A 65 -17.95 -3.26 17.15
C GLU A 65 -18.60 -4.03 16.01
N GLU A 66 -18.43 -3.56 14.78
CA GLU A 66 -19.01 -4.19 13.60
C GLU A 66 -18.05 -5.22 12.96
N GLY A 67 -16.90 -5.45 13.57
CA GLY A 67 -15.90 -6.36 13.03
C GLY A 67 -15.08 -5.78 11.89
N MET A 68 -15.03 -4.46 11.77
CA MET A 68 -14.32 -3.78 10.69
C MET A 68 -13.04 -3.13 11.21
N PHE A 69 -12.03 -3.13 10.34
CA PHE A 69 -10.76 -2.45 10.59
C PHE A 69 -10.66 -1.25 9.66
N ALA A 70 -10.14 -0.15 10.18
CA ALA A 70 -9.94 1.06 9.38
C ALA A 70 -8.47 1.40 9.32
N VAL A 71 -8.00 1.78 8.14
CA VAL A 71 -6.66 2.34 7.97
C VAL A 71 -6.82 3.65 7.20
N SER A 72 -6.10 4.66 7.66
CA SER A 72 -6.17 5.99 7.06
C SER A 72 -4.87 6.32 6.36
N PHE A 73 -4.99 6.82 5.12
CA PHE A 73 -3.87 7.27 4.32
C PHE A 73 -4.17 8.70 3.89
N ASP A 74 -3.43 9.67 4.45
CA ASP A 74 -3.66 11.07 4.17
C ASP A 74 -5.14 11.42 4.38
N ASN A 75 -5.91 11.63 3.34
CA ASN A 75 -7.34 11.96 3.45
C ASN A 75 -8.25 10.82 2.98
N VAL A 76 -7.75 9.61 2.92
CA VAL A 76 -8.51 8.43 2.50
C VAL A 76 -8.59 7.43 3.63
N ASP A 77 -9.80 7.02 3.99
CA ASP A 77 -10.04 5.97 4.97
C ASP A 77 -10.48 4.72 4.24
N VAL A 78 -9.82 3.61 4.53
CA VAL A 78 -10.16 2.31 3.94
C VAL A 78 -10.66 1.39 5.04
N TRP A 79 -11.84 0.84 4.84
CA TRP A 79 -12.47 -0.09 5.79
C TRP A 79 -12.34 -1.50 5.24
N MET A 80 -11.93 -2.42 6.11
CA MET A 80 -11.69 -3.81 5.73
C MET A 80 -12.38 -4.74 6.71
N ASP A 81 -12.94 -5.82 6.18
CA ASP A 81 -13.41 -6.89 7.03
C ASP A 81 -12.23 -7.75 7.51
N ASN A 82 -12.53 -8.81 8.24
CA ASN A 82 -11.51 -9.68 8.81
C ASN A 82 -10.60 -10.32 7.76
N GLU A 83 -11.17 -10.78 6.67
CA GLU A 83 -10.41 -11.44 5.61
C GLU A 83 -9.51 -10.47 4.88
N ASP A 84 -10.04 -9.30 4.52
CA ASP A 84 -9.25 -8.27 3.85
C ASP A 84 -8.15 -7.75 4.77
N TRP A 85 -8.44 -7.61 6.05
CA TRP A 85 -7.44 -7.16 7.00
C TRP A 85 -6.30 -8.15 7.13
N ALA A 86 -6.61 -9.45 7.17
CA ALA A 86 -5.58 -10.48 7.22
C ALA A 86 -4.70 -10.45 5.98
N GLU A 87 -5.30 -10.25 4.81
CA GLU A 87 -4.56 -10.14 3.56
C GLU A 87 -3.68 -8.89 3.54
N PHE A 88 -4.21 -7.77 4.02
CA PHE A 88 -3.46 -6.53 4.12
C PHE A 88 -2.24 -6.69 5.02
N LEU A 89 -2.41 -7.34 6.16
CA LEU A 89 -1.27 -7.62 7.05
C LEU A 89 -0.24 -8.52 6.39
N GLN A 90 -0.67 -9.47 5.58
CA GLN A 90 0.26 -10.31 4.85
C GLN A 90 1.06 -9.48 3.84
N LEU A 91 0.41 -8.58 3.14
CA LEU A 91 1.09 -7.66 2.22
C LEU A 91 2.14 -6.84 2.97
N LEU A 92 1.78 -6.30 4.12
CA LEU A 92 2.70 -5.50 4.93
C LEU A 92 3.90 -6.31 5.41
N ARG A 93 3.69 -7.56 5.80
CA ARG A 93 4.81 -8.45 6.17
C ARG A 93 5.77 -8.65 5.01
N ASP A 94 5.23 -8.82 3.83
CA ASP A 94 6.06 -9.01 2.64
C ASP A 94 6.84 -7.75 2.32
N LEU A 95 6.28 -6.58 2.62
CA LEU A 95 6.98 -5.31 2.44
C LEU A 95 8.12 -5.12 3.43
N GLU A 96 8.06 -5.76 4.58
CA GLU A 96 9.11 -5.66 5.59
C GLU A 96 10.36 -6.49 5.27
N LYS A 97 10.28 -7.35 4.29
CA LYS A 97 11.40 -8.25 3.95
C LYS A 97 12.48 -7.56 3.12
#